data_c09335f8032692fe6f677cbca10de0b1
#
_entry.id   c09335f8032692fe6f677cbca10de0b1
#
_cell.length_a   1.000
_cell.length_b   1.000
_cell.length_c   1.000
_cell.angle_alpha   90.00
_cell.angle_beta   90.00
_cell.angle_gamma   90.00
#
_symmetry.space_group_name_H-M   'P 1'
#
loop_
_entity.id
_entity.type
_entity.pdbx_description
1 polymer ?
#
loop_
_entity_poly.entity_id
_entity_poly.type
_entity_poly.pdbx_seq_one_letter_code
_entity_poly.pdbx_strand_id
1 'polypeptide(L)'
;LLKQYAGSIPGVRFNETELRCDLPNGARISLLGAENGQALRGLELHGVVMDEYANMPESVFPEVIRPSLSTSKGWCCFIGTPQGHNAFYELYEQAKGDDEWLAVVHKASETGLLDREELEAAQKMMSPDQYAQEFECSWQANVPGSIYGKELEQAEDDGRVTNVPYDPALRVSTFWDLGVGDSTAVFFVQTAGRAVHVIDYYEARGEGLPHYCKVLSQKGYLYQDHFAPHDIEQRELGSGKSRREIAYDLGLNFRVVPKLGLEDGIHAAKMLIPKCWFDRDKTKVGLEALRQYHRAYNERTRTFRATPVHDWSSHSADAFRYLAVGLRLGNNKMRAPQQQALNSYNVFAA
;
A
#
# COMPACT_ATOMS: atom_id res chain seq x y z
N LEU A 1 22.12 -17.98 21.22
CA LEU A 1 21.82 -19.00 20.21
C LEU A 1 23.12 -19.45 19.50
N LEU A 2 23.84 -18.62 18.74
CA LEU A 2 25.02 -19.04 17.96
C LEU A 2 26.06 -19.78 18.81
N LYS A 3 26.41 -19.29 20.01
CA LYS A 3 27.29 -19.99 20.94
C LYS A 3 26.73 -21.30 21.45
N GLN A 4 25.44 -21.36 21.68
CA GLN A 4 24.77 -22.57 22.17
C GLN A 4 24.87 -23.70 21.16
N TYR A 5 24.67 -23.42 19.88
CA TYR A 5 24.69 -24.43 18.83
C TYR A 5 26.07 -24.70 18.26
N ALA A 6 26.88 -23.66 18.04
CA ALA A 6 28.21 -23.83 17.47
C ALA A 6 29.32 -24.09 18.52
N GLY A 7 29.05 -23.82 19.81
CA GLY A 7 30.06 -23.95 20.88
C GLY A 7 30.58 -25.36 21.13
N SER A 8 29.82 -26.39 20.71
CA SER A 8 30.24 -27.80 20.77
C SER A 8 31.20 -28.22 19.66
N ILE A 9 31.40 -27.38 18.64
CA ILE A 9 32.27 -27.68 17.50
C ILE A 9 33.72 -27.48 17.95
N PRO A 10 34.60 -28.51 17.92
CA PRO A 10 35.98 -28.38 18.32
C PRO A 10 36.72 -27.38 17.44
N GLY A 11 37.41 -26.40 18.08
CA GLY A 11 38.20 -25.39 17.37
C GLY A 11 37.43 -24.17 16.88
N VAL A 12 36.14 -24.05 17.18
CA VAL A 12 35.35 -22.85 16.92
C VAL A 12 35.87 -21.68 17.76
N ARG A 13 35.89 -20.47 17.17
CA ARG A 13 36.29 -19.22 17.85
C ARG A 13 35.19 -18.19 17.75
N PHE A 14 34.87 -17.53 18.85
CA PHE A 14 33.91 -16.43 18.93
C PHE A 14 34.61 -15.12 19.14
N ASN A 15 34.23 -14.10 18.37
CA ASN A 15 34.59 -12.71 18.63
C ASN A 15 33.35 -11.92 18.99
N GLU A 16 33.19 -11.55 20.25
CA GLU A 16 32.00 -10.88 20.77
C GLU A 16 31.94 -9.40 20.38
N THR A 17 33.10 -8.78 20.15
CA THR A 17 33.14 -7.37 19.71
C THR A 17 32.70 -7.20 18.26
N GLU A 18 33.10 -8.14 17.41
CA GLU A 18 32.76 -8.13 16.00
C GLU A 18 31.52 -9.00 15.68
N LEU A 19 30.87 -9.57 16.70
CA LEU A 19 29.69 -10.43 16.58
C LEU A 19 29.88 -11.53 15.52
N ARG A 20 31.01 -12.24 15.55
CA ARG A 20 31.35 -13.28 14.58
C ARG A 20 31.77 -14.59 15.23
N CYS A 21 31.59 -15.65 14.46
CA CYS A 21 32.03 -17.01 14.77
C CYS A 21 32.89 -17.54 13.62
N ASP A 22 34.14 -17.90 13.90
CA ASP A 22 35.06 -18.51 12.94
C ASP A 22 35.08 -20.04 13.16
N LEU A 23 34.76 -20.79 12.11
CA LEU A 23 34.71 -22.26 12.12
C LEU A 23 36.08 -22.87 11.74
N PRO A 24 36.38 -24.13 12.17
CA PRO A 24 37.67 -24.74 11.92
C PRO A 24 38.00 -24.97 10.43
N ASN A 25 36.97 -25.04 9.57
CA ASN A 25 37.10 -25.17 8.13
C ASN A 25 37.37 -23.85 7.39
N GLY A 26 37.56 -22.76 8.12
CA GLY A 26 37.77 -21.41 7.58
C GLY A 26 36.49 -20.64 7.28
N ALA A 27 35.31 -21.25 7.43
CA ALA A 27 34.05 -20.52 7.29
C ALA A 27 33.82 -19.56 8.44
N ARG A 28 33.09 -18.47 8.16
CA ARG A 28 32.74 -17.43 9.14
C ARG A 28 31.24 -17.17 9.11
N ILE A 29 30.67 -17.00 10.29
CA ILE A 29 29.30 -16.52 10.48
C ILE A 29 29.42 -15.16 11.19
N SER A 30 28.83 -14.12 10.62
CA SER A 30 28.79 -12.77 11.17
C SER A 30 27.35 -12.32 11.37
N LEU A 31 27.08 -11.60 12.48
CA LEU A 31 25.79 -10.95 12.73
C LEU A 31 25.97 -9.48 12.38
N LEU A 32 25.15 -8.97 11.47
CA LEU A 32 25.26 -7.62 10.92
C LEU A 32 23.90 -6.93 11.00
N GLY A 33 23.89 -5.63 11.30
CA GLY A 33 22.67 -4.82 11.27
C GLY A 33 22.31 -4.40 9.84
N ALA A 34 21.04 -4.37 9.53
CA ALA A 34 20.52 -3.99 8.20
C ALA A 34 20.17 -2.50 8.07
N GLU A 35 20.22 -1.71 9.16
CA GLU A 35 19.84 -0.30 9.17
C GLU A 35 20.73 0.56 8.23
N ASN A 36 21.98 0.14 8.03
CA ASN A 36 22.90 0.77 7.09
C ASN A 36 23.31 -0.23 6.01
N GLY A 37 22.44 -0.45 5.03
CA GLY A 37 22.72 -1.36 3.92
C GLY A 37 24.00 -1.05 3.15
N GLN A 38 24.47 0.20 3.13
CA GLN A 38 25.72 0.58 2.46
C GLN A 38 26.95 -0.06 3.12
N ALA A 39 26.93 -0.28 4.44
CA ALA A 39 28.00 -0.95 5.16
C ALA A 39 28.16 -2.44 4.80
N LEU A 40 27.13 -3.02 4.20
CA LEU A 40 27.13 -4.43 3.76
C LEU A 40 27.64 -4.59 2.33
N ARG A 41 27.92 -3.52 1.59
CA ARG A 41 28.43 -3.59 0.21
C ARG A 41 29.88 -4.10 0.19
N GLY A 42 30.17 -4.92 -0.83
CA GLY A 42 31.52 -5.48 -1.04
C GLY A 42 31.82 -6.75 -0.24
N LEU A 43 30.83 -7.29 0.49
CA LEU A 43 30.95 -8.59 1.11
C LEU A 43 30.79 -9.69 0.04
N GLU A 44 31.61 -10.72 0.11
CA GLU A 44 31.40 -11.97 -0.65
C GLU A 44 30.68 -12.95 0.27
N LEU A 45 29.40 -13.24 -0.07
CA LEU A 45 28.51 -14.01 0.80
C LEU A 45 28.20 -15.36 0.14
N HIS A 46 28.26 -16.45 0.91
CA HIS A 46 27.87 -17.80 0.48
C HIS A 46 26.46 -18.17 0.96
N GLY A 47 25.98 -17.48 1.98
CA GLY A 47 24.62 -17.65 2.49
C GLY A 47 24.27 -16.48 3.40
N VAL A 48 22.99 -16.10 3.41
CA VAL A 48 22.47 -15.02 4.26
C VAL A 48 21.13 -15.46 4.85
N VAL A 49 20.94 -15.17 6.13
CA VAL A 49 19.64 -15.20 6.80
C VAL A 49 19.25 -13.76 7.07
N MET A 50 18.16 -13.32 6.48
CA MET A 50 17.54 -12.00 6.71
C MET A 50 16.42 -12.18 7.72
N ASP A 51 16.77 -11.93 8.99
CA ASP A 51 15.86 -12.08 10.11
C ASP A 51 15.01 -10.82 10.30
N GLU A 52 13.72 -10.97 10.59
CA GLU A 52 12.74 -9.88 10.64
C GLU A 52 12.71 -9.06 9.34
N TYR A 53 12.72 -9.74 8.18
CA TYR A 53 12.82 -9.09 6.87
C TYR A 53 11.71 -8.08 6.61
N ALA A 54 10.52 -8.28 7.16
CA ALA A 54 9.41 -7.32 7.07
C ALA A 54 9.76 -5.91 7.60
N ASN A 55 10.75 -5.80 8.50
CA ASN A 55 11.20 -4.55 9.11
C ASN A 55 12.42 -3.92 8.41
N MET A 56 13.01 -4.61 7.42
CA MET A 56 14.20 -4.12 6.72
C MET A 56 13.83 -3.13 5.62
N PRO A 57 14.73 -2.17 5.28
CA PRO A 57 14.55 -1.35 4.09
C PRO A 57 14.47 -2.23 2.83
N GLU A 58 13.49 -1.99 1.98
CA GLU A 58 13.21 -2.77 0.77
C GLU A 58 14.39 -2.89 -0.19
N SER A 59 15.25 -1.85 -0.25
CA SER A 59 16.43 -1.80 -1.11
C SER A 59 17.58 -2.71 -0.66
N VAL A 60 17.59 -3.18 0.60
CA VAL A 60 18.73 -3.93 1.15
C VAL A 60 18.95 -5.25 0.40
N PHE A 61 17.90 -6.01 0.15
CA PHE A 61 18.06 -7.28 -0.58
C PHE A 61 18.42 -7.06 -2.06
N PRO A 62 17.64 -6.35 -2.89
CA PRO A 62 17.92 -6.27 -4.32
C PRO A 62 19.20 -5.50 -4.66
N GLU A 63 19.55 -4.46 -3.89
CA GLU A 63 20.68 -3.59 -4.22
C GLU A 63 22.01 -4.00 -3.57
N VAL A 64 21.95 -4.73 -2.46
CA VAL A 64 23.15 -5.03 -1.66
C VAL A 64 23.39 -6.52 -1.50
N ILE A 65 22.42 -7.26 -0.95
CA ILE A 65 22.60 -8.66 -0.61
C ILE A 65 22.61 -9.55 -1.88
N ARG A 66 21.65 -9.34 -2.78
CA ARG A 66 21.56 -10.15 -4.03
C ARG A 66 22.83 -10.07 -4.88
N PRO A 67 23.44 -8.88 -5.12
CA PRO A 67 24.73 -8.76 -5.78
C PRO A 67 25.87 -9.46 -5.01
N SER A 68 25.90 -9.37 -3.69
CA SER A 68 26.95 -9.99 -2.84
C SER A 68 26.92 -11.54 -2.87
N LEU A 69 25.76 -12.12 -3.16
CA LEU A 69 25.57 -13.58 -3.33
C LEU A 69 25.88 -14.06 -4.75
N SER A 70 25.98 -13.16 -5.73
CA SER A 70 26.04 -13.56 -7.15
C SER A 70 27.32 -14.29 -7.52
N THR A 71 28.48 -13.90 -6.96
CA THR A 71 29.79 -14.51 -7.25
C THR A 71 29.86 -15.95 -6.75
N SER A 72 29.37 -16.19 -5.56
CA SER A 72 29.39 -17.51 -4.91
C SER A 72 28.23 -18.41 -5.32
N LYS A 73 27.21 -17.87 -6.02
CA LYS A 73 25.89 -18.51 -6.21
C LYS A 73 25.28 -18.93 -4.87
N GLY A 74 25.42 -18.06 -3.88
CA GLY A 74 25.00 -18.29 -2.51
C GLY A 74 23.48 -18.33 -2.36
N TRP A 75 23.02 -18.84 -1.22
CA TRP A 75 21.61 -18.93 -0.85
C TRP A 75 21.18 -17.77 0.05
N CYS A 76 19.89 -17.49 0.07
CA CYS A 76 19.27 -16.53 0.99
C CYS A 76 18.04 -17.15 1.66
N CYS A 77 17.89 -16.90 2.96
CA CYS A 77 16.72 -17.27 3.73
C CYS A 77 16.10 -16.00 4.32
N PHE A 78 14.81 -15.80 4.12
CA PHE A 78 14.04 -14.70 4.67
C PHE A 78 13.12 -15.25 5.73
N ILE A 79 13.17 -14.71 6.93
CA ILE A 79 12.32 -15.09 8.04
C ILE A 79 11.76 -13.84 8.74
N GLY A 80 10.61 -13.97 9.37
CA GLY A 80 9.96 -12.91 10.12
C GLY A 80 8.46 -13.09 10.20
N THR A 81 7.83 -12.20 10.94
CA THR A 81 6.38 -12.09 11.06
C THR A 81 5.82 -11.25 9.91
N PRO A 82 4.69 -11.62 9.30
CA PRO A 82 4.01 -10.79 8.31
C PRO A 82 3.71 -9.38 8.83
N GLN A 83 3.91 -8.38 7.99
CA GLN A 83 3.56 -6.99 8.29
C GLN A 83 2.89 -6.32 7.09
N GLY A 84 1.67 -6.78 6.78
CA GLY A 84 0.95 -6.32 5.61
C GLY A 84 1.61 -6.71 4.29
N HIS A 85 1.18 -6.08 3.20
CA HIS A 85 1.66 -6.38 1.85
C HIS A 85 2.89 -5.52 1.51
N ASN A 86 3.99 -5.76 2.19
CA ASN A 86 5.31 -5.14 1.97
C ASN A 86 6.20 -6.01 1.05
N ALA A 87 7.47 -5.64 0.90
CA ALA A 87 8.43 -6.40 0.10
C ALA A 87 8.57 -7.88 0.53
N PHE A 88 8.33 -8.20 1.82
CA PHE A 88 8.32 -9.57 2.30
C PHE A 88 7.12 -10.36 1.78
N TYR A 89 5.94 -9.73 1.72
CA TYR A 89 4.76 -10.32 1.11
C TYR A 89 4.95 -10.56 -0.39
N GLU A 90 5.48 -9.57 -1.13
CA GLU A 90 5.73 -9.70 -2.56
C GLU A 90 6.69 -10.85 -2.85
N LEU A 91 7.76 -10.95 -2.05
CA LEU A 91 8.72 -12.05 -2.16
C LEU A 91 8.07 -13.42 -1.86
N TYR A 92 7.21 -13.49 -0.83
CA TYR A 92 6.47 -14.70 -0.49
C TYR A 92 5.51 -15.13 -1.61
N GLU A 93 4.76 -14.19 -2.19
CA GLU A 93 3.86 -14.48 -3.31
C GLU A 93 4.64 -14.94 -4.57
N GLN A 94 5.77 -14.32 -4.86
CA GLN A 94 6.66 -14.75 -5.94
C GLN A 94 7.20 -16.17 -5.69
N ALA A 95 7.68 -16.43 -4.48
CA ALA A 95 8.26 -17.71 -4.10
C ALA A 95 7.29 -18.90 -4.22
N LYS A 96 5.98 -18.69 -4.05
CA LYS A 96 4.96 -19.75 -4.20
C LYS A 96 4.84 -20.27 -5.65
N GLY A 97 5.25 -19.49 -6.61
CA GLY A 97 5.16 -19.84 -8.04
C GLY A 97 6.48 -20.26 -8.67
N ASP A 98 7.55 -20.40 -7.89
CA ASP A 98 8.91 -20.64 -8.37
C ASP A 98 9.51 -21.88 -7.70
N ASP A 99 9.82 -22.90 -8.49
CA ASP A 99 10.37 -24.19 -8.02
C ASP A 99 11.79 -24.07 -7.39
N GLU A 100 12.49 -22.96 -7.62
CA GLU A 100 13.79 -22.70 -6.99
C GLU A 100 13.66 -22.15 -5.56
N TRP A 101 12.43 -21.84 -5.12
CA TRP A 101 12.15 -21.26 -3.82
C TRP A 101 11.35 -22.20 -2.92
N LEU A 102 11.63 -22.15 -1.63
CA LEU A 102 10.82 -22.76 -0.59
C LEU A 102 10.06 -21.66 0.17
N ALA A 103 8.73 -21.64 0.04
CA ALA A 103 7.86 -20.75 0.79
C ALA A 103 7.06 -21.55 1.83
N VAL A 104 7.24 -21.25 3.12
CA VAL A 104 6.61 -21.96 4.24
C VAL A 104 6.02 -20.95 5.23
N VAL A 105 4.84 -21.27 5.75
CA VAL A 105 4.19 -20.52 6.84
C VAL A 105 3.99 -21.47 8.01
N HIS A 106 4.39 -21.05 9.20
CA HIS A 106 4.25 -21.79 10.43
C HIS A 106 3.34 -21.03 11.41
N LYS A 107 2.06 -21.32 11.40
CA LYS A 107 1.11 -20.72 12.36
C LYS A 107 1.23 -21.39 13.73
N ALA A 108 1.12 -20.61 14.77
CA ALA A 108 1.21 -21.12 16.14
C ALA A 108 0.11 -22.17 16.41
N SER A 109 -1.10 -21.98 15.90
CA SER A 109 -2.22 -22.92 16.02
C SER A 109 -1.95 -24.28 15.34
N GLU A 110 -1.08 -24.33 14.33
CA GLU A 110 -0.81 -25.55 13.53
C GLU A 110 0.44 -26.30 14.00
N THR A 111 1.44 -25.58 14.56
CA THR A 111 2.75 -26.17 14.90
C THR A 111 2.73 -27.00 16.19
N GLY A 112 1.81 -26.69 17.12
CA GLY A 112 1.76 -27.31 18.44
C GLY A 112 3.00 -27.04 19.31
N LEU A 113 3.82 -26.02 18.97
CA LEU A 113 5.01 -25.64 19.74
C LEU A 113 4.65 -24.85 21.00
N LEU A 114 3.52 -24.16 20.98
CA LEU A 114 2.99 -23.42 22.12
C LEU A 114 1.79 -24.15 22.71
N ASP A 115 1.71 -24.16 24.03
CA ASP A 115 0.58 -24.72 24.72
C ASP A 115 -0.69 -23.90 24.49
N ARG A 116 -1.84 -24.56 24.51
CA ARG A 116 -3.13 -23.90 24.30
C ARG A 116 -3.40 -22.79 25.32
N GLU A 117 -2.98 -23.00 26.58
CA GLU A 117 -3.13 -21.99 27.63
C GLU A 117 -2.36 -20.70 27.31
N GLU A 118 -1.15 -20.83 26.73
CA GLU A 118 -0.34 -19.69 26.31
C GLU A 118 -1.01 -18.94 25.15
N LEU A 119 -1.53 -19.66 24.15
CA LEU A 119 -2.25 -19.04 23.03
C LEU A 119 -3.52 -18.31 23.51
N GLU A 120 -4.27 -18.88 24.44
CA GLU A 120 -5.45 -18.24 25.04
C GLU A 120 -5.06 -17.00 25.89
N ALA A 121 -3.91 -17.04 26.57
CA ALA A 121 -3.39 -15.88 27.30
C ALA A 121 -2.98 -14.75 26.36
N ALA A 122 -2.28 -15.07 25.27
CA ALA A 122 -1.89 -14.11 24.25
C ALA A 122 -3.12 -13.44 23.60
N GLN A 123 -4.16 -14.21 23.26
CA GLN A 123 -5.42 -13.68 22.71
C GLN A 123 -6.12 -12.68 23.65
N LYS A 124 -6.02 -12.88 24.96
CA LYS A 124 -6.61 -11.95 25.94
C LYS A 124 -5.81 -10.65 26.09
N MET A 125 -4.52 -10.67 25.79
CA MET A 125 -3.62 -9.53 25.96
C MET A 125 -3.46 -8.70 24.70
N MET A 126 -3.74 -9.25 23.52
CA MET A 126 -3.57 -8.62 22.21
C MET A 126 -4.91 -8.30 21.58
N SER A 127 -4.90 -7.33 20.64
CA SER A 127 -6.03 -7.19 19.72
C SER A 127 -6.15 -8.41 18.81
N PRO A 128 -7.34 -8.72 18.27
CA PRO A 128 -7.50 -9.80 17.30
C PRO A 128 -6.53 -9.72 16.13
N ASP A 129 -6.29 -8.49 15.61
CA ASP A 129 -5.36 -8.25 14.49
C ASP A 129 -3.91 -8.54 14.88
N GLN A 130 -3.47 -8.09 16.06
CA GLN A 130 -2.12 -8.39 16.54
C GLN A 130 -1.93 -9.89 16.73
N TYR A 131 -2.90 -10.58 17.30
CA TYR A 131 -2.84 -12.05 17.46
C TYR A 131 -2.80 -12.75 16.10
N ALA A 132 -3.64 -12.32 15.14
CA ALA A 132 -3.65 -12.89 13.81
C ALA A 132 -2.31 -12.67 13.08
N GLN A 133 -1.67 -11.51 13.27
CA GLN A 133 -0.36 -11.20 12.70
C GLN A 133 0.75 -12.03 13.36
N GLU A 134 0.89 -11.96 14.67
CA GLU A 134 2.04 -12.52 15.39
C GLU A 134 1.98 -14.04 15.54
N PHE A 135 0.79 -14.62 15.73
CA PHE A 135 0.61 -16.05 16.00
C PHE A 135 0.04 -16.83 14.81
N GLU A 136 -0.78 -16.21 13.97
CA GLU A 136 -1.42 -16.87 12.83
C GLU A 136 -0.83 -16.45 11.46
N CYS A 137 0.26 -15.69 11.48
CA CYS A 137 0.99 -15.24 10.27
C CYS A 137 0.08 -14.56 9.23
N SER A 138 -0.89 -13.77 9.69
CA SER A 138 -1.82 -13.08 8.81
C SER A 138 -1.16 -11.87 8.15
N TRP A 139 -1.16 -11.86 6.82
CA TRP A 139 -0.78 -10.68 6.02
C TRP A 139 -1.84 -9.59 6.00
N GLN A 140 -3.07 -9.91 6.41
CA GLN A 140 -4.24 -9.02 6.31
C GLN A 140 -4.56 -8.30 7.62
N ALA A 141 -3.81 -8.57 8.70
CA ALA A 141 -4.03 -7.90 9.97
C ALA A 141 -3.82 -6.39 9.84
N ASN A 142 -4.72 -5.60 10.43
CA ASN A 142 -4.61 -4.15 10.42
C ASN A 142 -3.33 -3.70 11.14
N VAL A 143 -2.52 -2.89 10.47
CA VAL A 143 -1.32 -2.33 11.07
C VAL A 143 -1.71 -1.42 12.25
N PRO A 144 -1.02 -1.50 13.40
CA PRO A 144 -1.23 -0.57 14.49
C PRO A 144 -1.13 0.88 14.00
N GLY A 145 -2.14 1.70 14.29
CA GLY A 145 -2.21 3.07 13.79
C GLY A 145 -2.81 3.20 12.38
N SER A 146 -3.37 2.14 11.81
CA SER A 146 -4.11 2.18 10.55
C SER A 146 -5.16 3.28 10.57
N ILE A 147 -5.21 4.04 9.48
CA ILE A 147 -6.07 5.22 9.37
C ILE A 147 -7.48 4.83 8.95
N TYR A 148 -7.61 3.89 8.02
CA TYR A 148 -8.90 3.48 7.44
C TYR A 148 -9.31 2.06 7.82
N GLY A 149 -8.49 1.34 8.60
CA GLY A 149 -8.68 -0.09 8.92
C GLY A 149 -10.07 -0.38 9.48
N LYS A 150 -10.52 0.40 10.46
CA LYS A 150 -11.84 0.21 11.10
C LYS A 150 -13.00 0.41 10.12
N GLU A 151 -12.96 1.42 9.28
CA GLU A 151 -14.00 1.72 8.31
C GLU A 151 -14.05 0.66 7.19
N LEU A 152 -12.90 0.09 6.82
CA LEU A 152 -12.81 -0.98 5.83
C LEU A 152 -13.23 -2.34 6.40
N GLU A 153 -12.86 -2.66 7.64
CA GLU A 153 -13.36 -3.84 8.36
C GLU A 153 -14.89 -3.84 8.40
N GLN A 154 -15.49 -2.70 8.80
CA GLN A 154 -16.95 -2.55 8.78
C GLN A 154 -17.54 -2.70 7.37
N ALA A 155 -16.80 -2.29 6.32
CA ALA A 155 -17.25 -2.49 4.95
C ALA A 155 -17.26 -3.97 4.54
N GLU A 156 -16.33 -4.76 5.06
CA GLU A 156 -16.29 -6.21 4.86
C GLU A 156 -17.43 -6.91 5.61
N ASP A 157 -17.61 -6.59 6.87
CA ASP A 157 -18.67 -7.15 7.72
C ASP A 157 -20.07 -6.85 7.15
N ASP A 158 -20.26 -5.66 6.60
CA ASP A 158 -21.49 -5.26 5.92
C ASP A 158 -21.66 -5.92 4.53
N GLY A 159 -20.70 -6.72 4.06
CA GLY A 159 -20.71 -7.35 2.74
C GLY A 159 -20.55 -6.37 1.56
N ARG A 160 -20.00 -5.17 1.82
CA ARG A 160 -19.77 -4.13 0.80
C ARG A 160 -18.46 -4.31 0.02
N VAL A 161 -17.59 -5.23 0.43
CA VAL A 161 -16.45 -5.74 -0.35
C VAL A 161 -16.90 -7.03 -1.02
N THR A 162 -17.38 -6.93 -2.26
CA THR A 162 -18.04 -8.01 -2.97
C THR A 162 -17.80 -7.90 -4.49
N ASN A 163 -18.53 -8.63 -5.31
CA ASN A 163 -18.51 -8.43 -6.74
C ASN A 163 -19.34 -7.17 -7.10
N VAL A 164 -18.67 -6.15 -7.65
CA VAL A 164 -19.28 -4.88 -8.06
C VAL A 164 -19.00 -4.67 -9.56
N PRO A 165 -19.79 -5.27 -10.44
CA PRO A 165 -19.56 -5.22 -11.88
C PRO A 165 -19.76 -3.81 -12.43
N TYR A 166 -19.05 -3.50 -13.52
CA TYR A 166 -19.29 -2.30 -14.32
C TYR A 166 -20.71 -2.28 -14.86
N ASP A 167 -21.44 -1.19 -14.62
CA ASP A 167 -22.76 -0.93 -15.18
C ASP A 167 -22.64 -0.01 -16.41
N PRO A 168 -22.95 -0.49 -17.64
CA PRO A 168 -22.88 0.33 -18.85
C PRO A 168 -23.83 1.53 -18.87
N ALA A 169 -24.87 1.53 -18.03
CA ALA A 169 -25.80 2.65 -17.91
C ALA A 169 -25.22 3.83 -17.10
N LEU A 170 -24.16 3.59 -16.33
CA LEU A 170 -23.50 4.60 -15.50
C LEU A 170 -22.14 4.97 -16.10
N ARG A 171 -21.80 6.25 -16.03
CA ARG A 171 -20.49 6.74 -16.44
C ARG A 171 -19.45 6.50 -15.33
N VAL A 172 -18.21 6.23 -15.74
CA VAL A 172 -17.08 6.04 -14.84
C VAL A 172 -16.32 7.34 -14.64
N SER A 173 -16.14 7.75 -13.40
CA SER A 173 -15.17 8.79 -13.03
C SER A 173 -13.89 8.15 -12.49
N THR A 174 -12.74 8.76 -12.77
CA THR A 174 -11.44 8.29 -12.27
C THR A 174 -10.82 9.30 -11.35
N PHE A 175 -10.13 8.81 -10.30
CA PHE A 175 -9.49 9.65 -9.28
C PHE A 175 -8.04 9.21 -9.15
N TRP A 176 -7.14 10.18 -9.35
CA TRP A 176 -5.73 9.93 -9.56
C TRP A 176 -4.87 10.52 -8.45
N ASP A 177 -3.86 9.78 -8.05
CA ASP A 177 -2.64 10.32 -7.46
C ASP A 177 -1.51 10.17 -8.48
N LEU A 178 -0.87 11.29 -8.85
CA LEU A 178 0.12 11.35 -9.93
C LEU A 178 1.54 11.40 -9.35
N GLY A 179 2.17 10.25 -9.15
CA GLY A 179 3.57 10.15 -8.74
C GLY A 179 4.55 10.55 -9.86
N VAL A 180 5.62 11.28 -9.49
CA VAL A 180 6.75 11.57 -10.38
C VAL A 180 7.95 10.80 -9.90
N GLY A 181 8.30 9.73 -10.60
CA GLY A 181 9.33 8.79 -10.13
C GLY A 181 8.84 7.77 -9.12
N ASP A 182 7.58 7.91 -8.64
CA ASP A 182 6.85 7.00 -7.78
C ASP A 182 5.66 6.36 -8.50
N SER A 183 4.83 5.63 -7.76
CA SER A 183 3.62 5.02 -8.30
C SER A 183 2.54 6.07 -8.60
N THR A 184 1.85 5.91 -9.71
CA THR A 184 0.58 6.60 -10.00
C THR A 184 -0.56 5.65 -9.72
N ALA A 185 -1.49 6.04 -8.84
CA ALA A 185 -2.64 5.27 -8.43
C ALA A 185 -3.95 5.84 -8.99
N VAL A 186 -4.86 4.98 -9.45
CA VAL A 186 -6.14 5.37 -10.08
C VAL A 186 -7.27 4.52 -9.57
N PHE A 187 -8.28 5.14 -8.95
CA PHE A 187 -9.57 4.51 -8.65
C PHE A 187 -10.60 4.79 -9.75
N PHE A 188 -11.37 3.77 -10.12
CA PHE A 188 -12.47 3.84 -11.09
C PHE A 188 -13.79 3.70 -10.38
N VAL A 189 -14.67 4.67 -10.55
CA VAL A 189 -15.85 4.81 -9.70
C VAL A 189 -17.10 5.10 -10.53
N GLN A 190 -18.18 4.43 -10.20
CA GLN A 190 -19.53 4.74 -10.66
C GLN A 190 -20.38 5.20 -9.46
N THR A 191 -21.28 6.16 -9.67
CA THR A 191 -22.20 6.63 -8.63
C THR A 191 -23.63 6.22 -8.96
N ALA A 192 -24.28 5.51 -8.04
CA ALA A 192 -25.68 5.08 -8.16
C ALA A 192 -26.48 5.69 -7.00
N GLY A 193 -27.10 6.84 -7.22
CA GLY A 193 -27.78 7.59 -6.17
C GLY A 193 -26.84 8.06 -5.07
N ARG A 194 -26.91 7.44 -3.88
CA ARG A 194 -26.01 7.73 -2.75
C ARG A 194 -24.87 6.73 -2.59
N ALA A 195 -24.95 5.60 -3.31
CA ALA A 195 -23.90 4.58 -3.27
C ALA A 195 -22.76 4.93 -4.22
N VAL A 196 -21.56 4.60 -3.82
CA VAL A 196 -20.32 4.79 -4.56
C VAL A 196 -19.75 3.42 -4.87
N HIS A 197 -19.76 3.04 -6.12
CA HIS A 197 -19.27 1.75 -6.60
C HIS A 197 -17.83 1.93 -7.07
N VAL A 198 -16.88 1.47 -6.30
CA VAL A 198 -15.45 1.41 -6.65
C VAL A 198 -15.26 0.11 -7.43
N ILE A 199 -15.32 0.21 -8.75
CA ILE A 199 -15.42 -0.94 -9.65
C ILE A 199 -14.06 -1.47 -10.10
N ASP A 200 -12.99 -0.67 -9.94
CA ASP A 200 -11.66 -1.05 -10.40
C ASP A 200 -10.59 -0.17 -9.75
N TYR A 201 -9.36 -0.64 -9.79
CA TYR A 201 -8.15 0.05 -9.36
C TYR A 201 -7.00 -0.25 -10.32
N TYR A 202 -6.11 0.70 -10.51
CA TYR A 202 -4.89 0.50 -11.29
C TYR A 202 -3.75 1.30 -10.67
N GLU A 203 -2.60 0.70 -10.61
CA GLU A 203 -1.36 1.33 -10.16
C GLU A 203 -0.20 0.88 -11.04
N ALA A 204 0.71 1.81 -11.36
CA ALA A 204 1.96 1.51 -12.02
C ALA A 204 3.05 2.51 -11.60
N ARG A 205 4.30 2.07 -11.62
CA ARG A 205 5.47 2.87 -11.26
C ARG A 205 6.31 3.21 -12.49
N GLY A 206 6.82 4.43 -12.54
CA GLY A 206 7.74 4.85 -13.61
C GLY A 206 7.13 5.04 -14.99
N GLU A 207 5.80 5.02 -15.10
CA GLU A 207 5.07 5.13 -16.36
C GLU A 207 4.61 6.57 -16.61
N GLY A 208 4.63 6.99 -17.89
CA GLY A 208 4.15 8.30 -18.32
C GLY A 208 2.65 8.32 -18.66
N LEU A 209 2.08 9.52 -18.84
CA LEU A 209 0.67 9.72 -19.20
C LEU A 209 0.20 8.91 -20.43
N PRO A 210 1.01 8.71 -21.51
CA PRO A 210 0.59 7.87 -22.64
C PRO A 210 0.26 6.43 -22.26
N HIS A 211 0.99 5.84 -21.29
CA HIS A 211 0.69 4.50 -20.77
C HIS A 211 -0.72 4.45 -20.14
N TYR A 212 -1.04 5.41 -19.29
CA TYR A 212 -2.35 5.47 -18.63
C TYR A 212 -3.49 5.71 -19.60
N CYS A 213 -3.29 6.53 -20.64
CA CYS A 213 -4.27 6.69 -21.73
C CYS A 213 -4.58 5.36 -22.41
N LYS A 214 -3.54 4.53 -22.65
CA LYS A 214 -3.71 3.19 -23.21
C LYS A 214 -4.47 2.27 -22.25
N VAL A 215 -4.15 2.30 -20.95
CA VAL A 215 -4.86 1.53 -19.90
C VAL A 215 -6.33 1.90 -19.88
N LEU A 216 -6.67 3.20 -19.85
CA LEU A 216 -8.06 3.66 -19.88
C LEU A 216 -8.80 3.14 -21.12
N SER A 217 -8.18 3.22 -22.29
CA SER A 217 -8.76 2.71 -23.53
C SER A 217 -8.99 1.20 -23.50
N GLN A 218 -8.06 0.42 -22.97
CA GLN A 218 -8.15 -1.03 -22.87
C GLN A 218 -9.24 -1.51 -21.90
N LYS A 219 -9.55 -0.74 -20.84
CA LYS A 219 -10.62 -1.08 -19.90
C LYS A 219 -12.02 -0.96 -20.51
N GLY A 220 -12.18 -0.19 -21.59
CA GLY A 220 -13.43 -0.10 -22.35
C GLY A 220 -14.60 0.53 -21.58
N TYR A 221 -14.34 1.29 -20.52
CA TYR A 221 -15.36 1.99 -19.76
C TYR A 221 -15.84 3.25 -20.46
N LEU A 222 -17.08 3.65 -20.21
CA LEU A 222 -17.63 4.94 -20.65
C LEU A 222 -17.30 5.99 -19.58
N TYR A 223 -16.28 6.79 -19.84
CA TYR A 223 -15.79 7.79 -18.88
C TYR A 223 -16.63 9.06 -18.85
N GLN A 224 -16.71 9.69 -17.68
CA GLN A 224 -17.33 11.00 -17.45
C GLN A 224 -16.25 12.05 -17.15
N ASP A 225 -15.62 11.94 -15.99
CA ASP A 225 -14.65 12.91 -15.48
C ASP A 225 -13.39 12.20 -14.99
N HIS A 226 -12.24 12.85 -15.19
CA HIS A 226 -10.97 12.43 -14.62
C HIS A 226 -10.53 13.49 -13.61
N PHE A 227 -10.30 13.08 -12.35
CA PHE A 227 -9.93 13.97 -11.26
C PHE A 227 -8.47 13.77 -10.88
N ALA A 228 -7.71 14.85 -10.80
CA ALA A 228 -6.31 14.82 -10.40
C ALA A 228 -6.03 15.87 -9.32
N PRO A 229 -4.96 15.69 -8.52
CA PRO A 229 -4.53 16.68 -7.54
C PRO A 229 -4.09 17.99 -8.19
N HIS A 230 -4.00 19.03 -7.36
CA HIS A 230 -3.66 20.39 -7.81
C HIS A 230 -2.24 20.52 -8.40
N ASP A 231 -1.32 19.61 -8.07
CA ASP A 231 0.04 19.58 -8.58
C ASP A 231 0.14 19.18 -10.07
N ILE A 232 -0.93 18.66 -10.66
CA ILE A 232 -1.03 18.44 -12.12
C ILE A 232 -0.84 19.75 -12.92
N GLU A 233 -1.06 20.90 -12.30
CA GLU A 233 -0.88 22.22 -12.91
C GLU A 233 0.58 22.70 -12.88
N GLN A 234 1.48 21.99 -12.18
CA GLN A 234 2.91 22.32 -12.18
C GLN A 234 3.52 22.11 -13.57
N ARG A 235 4.34 23.08 -13.97
CA ARG A 235 5.03 23.04 -15.28
C ARG A 235 6.31 22.23 -15.17
N GLU A 236 6.55 21.40 -16.16
CA GLU A 236 7.80 20.65 -16.29
C GLU A 236 8.90 21.54 -16.88
N LEU A 237 10.08 21.50 -16.27
CA LEU A 237 11.22 22.31 -16.70
C LEU A 237 11.67 22.02 -18.16
N GLY A 238 11.48 20.79 -18.63
CA GLY A 238 11.91 20.37 -19.98
C GLY A 238 10.98 20.80 -21.09
N SER A 239 9.66 20.70 -20.88
CA SER A 239 8.63 20.98 -21.90
C SER A 239 8.02 22.36 -21.78
N GLY A 240 8.13 23.01 -20.61
CA GLY A 240 7.43 24.25 -20.27
C GLY A 240 5.91 24.10 -20.14
N LYS A 241 5.36 22.90 -20.44
CA LYS A 241 3.94 22.57 -20.29
C LYS A 241 3.65 22.00 -18.90
N SER A 242 2.44 22.23 -18.40
CA SER A 242 1.94 21.51 -17.24
C SER A 242 1.56 20.07 -17.63
N ARG A 243 1.56 19.16 -16.65
CA ARG A 243 1.06 17.80 -16.89
C ARG A 243 -0.39 17.78 -17.33
N ARG A 244 -1.19 18.73 -16.89
CA ARG A 244 -2.58 18.92 -17.33
C ARG A 244 -2.66 19.25 -18.82
N GLU A 245 -1.79 20.14 -19.34
CA GLU A 245 -1.70 20.47 -20.76
C GLU A 245 -1.24 19.26 -21.58
N ILE A 246 -0.24 18.50 -21.09
CA ILE A 246 0.23 17.28 -21.76
C ILE A 246 -0.90 16.23 -21.79
N ALA A 247 -1.63 16.05 -20.69
CA ALA A 247 -2.77 15.11 -20.66
C ALA A 247 -3.88 15.53 -21.63
N TYR A 248 -4.17 16.82 -21.72
CA TYR A 248 -5.15 17.36 -22.66
C TYR A 248 -4.77 17.09 -24.12
N ASP A 249 -3.50 17.28 -24.48
CA ASP A 249 -2.98 16.95 -25.82
C ASP A 249 -3.13 15.43 -26.15
N LEU A 250 -3.15 14.58 -25.14
CA LEU A 250 -3.38 13.13 -25.25
C LEU A 250 -4.88 12.75 -25.22
N GLY A 251 -5.78 13.74 -25.15
CA GLY A 251 -7.23 13.52 -25.08
C GLY A 251 -7.79 13.27 -23.69
N LEU A 252 -6.98 13.43 -22.62
CA LEU A 252 -7.38 13.23 -21.24
C LEU A 252 -7.59 14.57 -20.54
N ASN A 253 -8.85 14.92 -20.27
CA ASN A 253 -9.20 16.18 -19.64
C ASN A 253 -9.40 16.04 -18.14
N PHE A 254 -8.47 16.56 -17.34
CA PHE A 254 -8.52 16.48 -15.89
C PHE A 254 -9.28 17.66 -15.25
N ARG A 255 -10.11 17.33 -14.29
CA ARG A 255 -10.64 18.26 -13.28
C ARG A 255 -9.71 18.28 -12.09
N VAL A 256 -9.28 19.46 -11.69
CA VAL A 256 -8.39 19.64 -10.55
C VAL A 256 -9.20 19.60 -9.26
N VAL A 257 -8.79 18.72 -8.34
CA VAL A 257 -9.35 18.66 -6.99
C VAL A 257 -8.74 19.78 -6.14
N PRO A 258 -9.54 20.53 -5.37
CA PRO A 258 -9.01 21.57 -4.50
C PRO A 258 -8.01 21.03 -3.50
N LYS A 259 -6.98 21.83 -3.21
CA LYS A 259 -6.03 21.51 -2.14
C LYS A 259 -6.74 21.55 -0.79
N LEU A 260 -6.79 20.42 -0.11
CA LEU A 260 -7.22 20.31 1.29
C LEU A 260 -6.03 19.96 2.18
N GLY A 261 -6.17 20.30 3.46
CA GLY A 261 -5.26 19.78 4.48
C GLY A 261 -5.31 18.25 4.51
N LEU A 262 -4.20 17.62 4.89
CA LEU A 262 -4.08 16.17 4.96
C LEU A 262 -5.18 15.55 5.84
N GLU A 263 -5.40 16.11 7.04
CA GLU A 263 -6.40 15.64 8.00
C GLU A 263 -7.84 15.80 7.48
N ASP A 264 -8.12 16.90 6.80
CA ASP A 264 -9.44 17.14 6.19
C ASP A 264 -9.73 16.13 5.08
N GLY A 265 -8.69 15.79 4.30
CA GLY A 265 -8.76 14.76 3.26
C GLY A 265 -8.98 13.37 3.86
N ILE A 266 -8.25 13.02 4.91
CA ILE A 266 -8.41 11.77 5.66
C ILE A 266 -9.83 11.67 6.22
N HIS A 267 -10.30 12.72 6.86
CA HIS A 267 -11.66 12.76 7.40
C HIS A 267 -12.72 12.60 6.29
N ALA A 268 -12.52 13.27 5.15
CA ALA A 268 -13.42 13.11 4.00
C ALA A 268 -13.47 11.66 3.50
N ALA A 269 -12.33 10.98 3.43
CA ALA A 269 -12.24 9.57 3.05
C ALA A 269 -12.96 8.65 4.05
N LYS A 270 -12.74 8.83 5.35
CA LYS A 270 -13.45 8.09 6.41
C LYS A 270 -14.97 8.24 6.31
N MET A 271 -15.47 9.43 5.99
CA MET A 271 -16.90 9.68 5.81
C MET A 271 -17.45 9.12 4.49
N LEU A 272 -16.59 8.81 3.53
CA LEU A 272 -16.98 8.23 2.26
C LEU A 272 -17.03 6.70 2.29
N ILE A 273 -16.07 6.01 2.90
CA ILE A 273 -15.96 4.54 2.97
C ILE A 273 -17.28 3.86 3.34
N PRO A 274 -18.08 4.34 4.33
CA PRO A 274 -19.37 3.74 4.64
C PRO A 274 -20.41 3.76 3.51
N LYS A 275 -20.18 4.53 2.45
CA LYS A 275 -21.05 4.63 1.26
C LYS A 275 -20.49 3.88 0.07
N CYS A 276 -19.27 3.36 0.21
CA CYS A 276 -18.58 2.65 -0.86
C CYS A 276 -18.94 1.17 -0.89
N TRP A 277 -19.05 0.66 -2.11
CA TRP A 277 -19.05 -0.75 -2.46
C TRP A 277 -17.80 -1.00 -3.29
N PHE A 278 -17.02 -1.98 -2.92
CA PHE A 278 -15.73 -2.26 -3.56
C PHE A 278 -15.79 -3.58 -4.29
N ASP A 279 -15.35 -3.58 -5.55
CA ASP A 279 -15.13 -4.84 -6.26
C ASP A 279 -13.94 -5.58 -5.64
N ARG A 280 -14.22 -6.78 -5.05
CA ARG A 280 -13.24 -7.53 -4.27
C ARG A 280 -11.97 -7.84 -5.03
N ASP A 281 -12.09 -8.22 -6.30
CA ASP A 281 -10.96 -8.71 -7.08
C ASP A 281 -10.20 -7.56 -7.75
N LYS A 282 -10.93 -6.65 -8.39
CA LYS A 282 -10.32 -5.55 -9.15
C LYS A 282 -9.76 -4.42 -8.28
N THR A 283 -10.28 -4.25 -7.06
CA THR A 283 -9.79 -3.23 -6.12
C THR A 283 -8.89 -3.80 -5.03
N LYS A 284 -8.55 -5.09 -5.08
CA LYS A 284 -7.80 -5.80 -4.04
C LYS A 284 -6.54 -5.05 -3.60
N VAL A 285 -5.68 -4.65 -4.56
CA VAL A 285 -4.43 -3.95 -4.27
C VAL A 285 -4.68 -2.58 -3.64
N GLY A 286 -5.64 -1.81 -4.18
CA GLY A 286 -6.01 -0.51 -3.63
C GLY A 286 -6.62 -0.60 -2.22
N LEU A 287 -7.49 -1.59 -1.97
CA LEU A 287 -8.05 -1.85 -0.63
C LEU A 287 -6.97 -2.21 0.37
N GLU A 288 -6.02 -3.07 -0.04
CA GLU A 288 -4.93 -3.45 0.84
C GLU A 288 -4.04 -2.26 1.20
N ALA A 289 -3.69 -1.43 0.22
CA ALA A 289 -2.97 -0.20 0.49
C ALA A 289 -3.74 0.73 1.47
N LEU A 290 -5.06 0.85 1.31
CA LEU A 290 -5.88 1.63 2.25
C LEU A 290 -5.88 1.06 3.68
N ARG A 291 -5.86 -0.29 3.84
CA ARG A 291 -5.76 -0.94 5.16
C ARG A 291 -4.41 -0.68 5.82
N GLN A 292 -3.35 -0.68 5.02
CA GLN A 292 -1.97 -0.51 5.47
C GLN A 292 -1.58 0.95 5.71
N TYR A 293 -2.34 1.91 5.19
CA TYR A 293 -2.08 3.32 5.40
C TYR A 293 -2.21 3.71 6.87
N HIS A 294 -1.07 4.02 7.51
CA HIS A 294 -0.98 4.12 8.96
C HIS A 294 -0.10 5.29 9.43
N ARG A 295 -0.17 5.57 10.73
CA ARG A 295 0.72 6.49 11.45
C ARG A 295 1.71 5.69 12.27
N ALA A 296 3.01 6.01 12.14
CA ALA A 296 4.03 5.37 12.93
C ALA A 296 3.85 5.64 14.43
N TYR A 297 3.98 4.62 15.24
CA TYR A 297 4.01 4.74 16.69
C TYR A 297 5.40 5.22 17.16
N ASN A 298 5.43 6.18 18.07
CA ASN A 298 6.65 6.67 18.68
C ASN A 298 6.73 6.12 20.11
N GLU A 299 7.58 5.16 20.33
CA GLU A 299 7.74 4.49 21.63
C GLU A 299 8.18 5.44 22.73
N ARG A 300 9.01 6.45 22.42
CA ARG A 300 9.50 7.43 23.39
C ARG A 300 8.40 8.33 23.93
N THR A 301 7.47 8.77 23.05
CA THR A 301 6.35 9.63 23.44
C THR A 301 5.08 8.85 23.75
N ARG A 302 5.07 7.55 23.44
CA ARG A 302 3.91 6.64 23.54
C ARG A 302 2.68 7.17 22.79
N THR A 303 2.90 7.77 21.62
CA THR A 303 1.85 8.35 20.78
C THR A 303 2.11 8.04 19.30
N PHE A 304 1.06 7.99 18.51
CA PHE A 304 1.21 7.96 17.05
C PHE A 304 1.65 9.31 16.52
N ARG A 305 2.47 9.32 15.46
CA ARG A 305 2.86 10.55 14.75
C ARG A 305 1.63 11.23 14.17
N ALA A 306 1.66 12.56 14.08
CA ALA A 306 0.57 13.33 13.47
C ALA A 306 0.45 13.04 11.97
N THR A 307 1.57 12.83 11.28
CA THR A 307 1.60 12.53 9.84
C THR A 307 1.66 11.03 9.60
N PRO A 308 0.92 10.52 8.60
CA PRO A 308 1.05 9.13 8.15
C PRO A 308 2.46 8.81 7.67
N VAL A 309 2.81 7.54 7.65
CA VAL A 309 4.03 7.04 7.01
C VAL A 309 3.87 7.23 5.50
N HIS A 310 4.95 7.68 4.85
CA HIS A 310 4.99 7.74 3.40
C HIS A 310 5.70 6.49 2.88
N ASP A 311 4.90 5.54 2.43
CA ASP A 311 5.32 4.25 1.89
C ASP A 311 4.47 3.88 0.66
N TRP A 312 4.54 2.65 0.21
CA TRP A 312 3.77 2.14 -0.92
C TRP A 312 2.24 2.37 -0.78
N SER A 313 1.70 2.38 0.44
CA SER A 313 0.27 2.56 0.71
C SER A 313 -0.23 3.99 0.49
N SER A 314 0.70 4.95 0.48
CA SER A 314 0.39 6.38 0.41
C SER A 314 -0.31 6.78 -0.88
N HIS A 315 0.12 6.23 -2.03
CA HIS A 315 -0.42 6.61 -3.34
C HIS A 315 -1.89 6.24 -3.49
N SER A 316 -2.26 5.04 -3.08
CA SER A 316 -3.66 4.62 -3.05
C SER A 316 -4.49 5.48 -2.08
N ALA A 317 -3.95 5.75 -0.88
CA ALA A 317 -4.63 6.57 0.12
C ALA A 317 -4.84 8.01 -0.38
N ASP A 318 -3.88 8.58 -1.09
CA ASP A 318 -3.97 9.91 -1.67
C ASP A 318 -4.98 9.95 -2.81
N ALA A 319 -4.96 8.99 -3.73
CA ALA A 319 -5.97 8.85 -4.78
C ALA A 319 -7.39 8.71 -4.18
N PHE A 320 -7.54 7.94 -3.09
CA PHE A 320 -8.83 7.80 -2.41
C PHE A 320 -9.28 9.07 -1.68
N ARG A 321 -8.34 9.84 -1.11
CA ARG A 321 -8.64 11.18 -0.57
C ARG A 321 -9.15 12.12 -1.67
N TYR A 322 -8.52 12.11 -2.85
CA TYR A 322 -8.99 12.90 -3.99
C TYR A 322 -10.35 12.43 -4.51
N LEU A 323 -10.65 11.13 -4.44
CA LEU A 323 -11.98 10.59 -4.69
C LEU A 323 -13.00 11.18 -3.73
N ALA A 324 -12.73 11.15 -2.42
CA ALA A 324 -13.64 11.66 -1.40
C ALA A 324 -13.95 13.17 -1.55
N VAL A 325 -12.96 13.94 -1.99
CA VAL A 325 -13.12 15.40 -2.22
C VAL A 325 -13.78 15.67 -3.58
N GLY A 326 -13.36 14.98 -4.63
CA GLY A 326 -13.83 15.21 -6.00
C GLY A 326 -15.31 14.87 -6.19
N LEU A 327 -15.82 13.81 -5.54
CA LEU A 327 -17.25 13.48 -5.55
C LEU A 327 -18.13 14.56 -4.93
N ARG A 328 -17.65 15.26 -3.90
CA ARG A 328 -18.39 16.39 -3.31
C ARG A 328 -18.55 17.55 -4.31
N LEU A 329 -17.55 17.79 -5.15
CA LEU A 329 -17.59 18.82 -6.19
C LEU A 329 -18.60 18.50 -7.29
N GLY A 330 -18.68 17.22 -7.71
CA GLY A 330 -19.65 16.76 -8.70
C GLY A 330 -21.10 16.95 -8.21
N ASN A 331 -21.37 16.60 -6.96
CA ASN A 331 -22.71 16.71 -6.37
C ASN A 331 -23.17 18.16 -6.15
N ASN A 332 -22.25 19.09 -5.89
CA ASN A 332 -22.62 20.51 -5.74
C ASN A 332 -23.03 21.18 -7.06
N LYS A 333 -22.51 20.71 -8.20
CA LYS A 333 -22.96 21.21 -9.52
C LYS A 333 -24.37 20.76 -9.89
N MET A 334 -24.84 19.59 -9.41
CA MET A 334 -26.21 19.16 -9.57
C MET A 334 -27.22 19.92 -8.71
N ARG A 335 -26.76 20.66 -7.69
CA ARG A 335 -27.57 21.47 -6.77
C ARG A 335 -27.56 22.96 -7.07
N ALA A 336 -26.92 23.43 -8.13
CA ALA A 336 -27.10 24.81 -8.55
C ALA A 336 -28.59 24.98 -8.92
N PRO A 337 -29.34 25.88 -8.25
CA PRO A 337 -30.74 26.09 -8.60
C PRO A 337 -30.77 26.52 -10.07
N GLN A 338 -31.59 25.85 -10.87
CA GLN A 338 -32.09 26.46 -12.10
C GLN A 338 -32.69 27.80 -11.66
N GLN A 339 -32.01 28.91 -12.00
CA GLN A 339 -32.67 30.22 -11.95
C GLN A 339 -33.89 30.10 -12.85
N GLN A 340 -35.04 29.91 -12.21
CA GLN A 340 -36.31 30.15 -12.87
C GLN A 340 -36.20 31.59 -13.36
N ALA A 341 -36.17 31.77 -14.67
CA ALA A 341 -36.37 33.04 -15.29
C ALA A 341 -37.74 33.54 -14.76
N LEU A 342 -37.69 34.48 -13.84
CA LEU A 342 -38.86 35.27 -13.48
C LEU A 342 -39.25 36.02 -14.76
N ASN A 343 -40.20 35.44 -15.50
CA ASN A 343 -40.96 36.19 -16.47
C ASN A 343 -41.61 37.36 -15.73
N SER A 344 -41.01 38.53 -15.93
CA SER A 344 -41.61 39.79 -15.57
C SER A 344 -42.89 39.95 -16.40
N TYR A 345 -43.97 39.43 -15.89
CA TYR A 345 -45.30 39.83 -16.36
C TYR A 345 -45.54 41.28 -15.92
N ASN A 346 -45.45 42.18 -16.88
CA ASN A 346 -45.77 43.58 -16.69
C ASN A 346 -47.31 43.72 -16.70
N VAL A 347 -47.94 43.83 -15.52
CA VAL A 347 -49.41 43.91 -15.34
C VAL A 347 -49.95 45.32 -15.61
N PHE A 348 -49.12 46.28 -16.01
CA PHE A 348 -49.53 47.64 -16.33
C PHE A 348 -49.13 48.06 -17.75
N ALA A 349 -49.78 47.45 -18.74
CA ALA A 349 -49.84 47.97 -20.08
C ALA A 349 -51.27 47.83 -20.60
N ALA A 350 -52.13 48.78 -20.24
CA ALA A 350 -53.39 49.10 -20.92
C ALA A 350 -53.48 50.64 -21.02
#